data_d6e45127389aa43499923127a28d3893
#
_entry.id   d6e45127389aa43499923127a28d3893
#
_cell.length_a   1.000
_cell.length_b   1.000
_cell.length_c   1.000
_cell.angle_alpha   90.00
_cell.angle_beta   90.00
_cell.angle_gamma   90.00
#
_symmetry.space_group_name_H-M   'P 1'
#
loop_
_entity.id
_entity.type
_entity.pdbx_description
1 polymer ?
#
loop_
_entity_poly.entity_id
_entity_poly.type
_entity_poly.pdbx_seq_one_letter_code
_entity_poly.pdbx_strand_id
1 'polypeptide(L)'
;MKRGNECTEEALTGLGIVILIGVLVAGAALVLVVFPGGTPNPLRTFPGGLVAESTYISGDNLQTVGNVYGFPMTSRTTGPLHIMTEREDPKQLGVVRFTVSLFIGDTGAIDMDKVRVSWSQNHASETLRKTPPQILVCPNWTISNKYNMLPGRTADSDEWLEPNEQFEITLCPTTGVQPYGQFTVTLRPDGVAAPLTLPRMAPARIQPVMNLG
;
A
#
# COMPACT_ATOMS: atom_id res chain seq x y z
N MET A 1 -72.32 -22.87 -25.67
CA MET A 1 -71.13 -22.50 -26.47
C MET A 1 -70.08 -21.88 -25.53
N LYS A 2 -69.26 -22.70 -24.87
CA LYS A 2 -68.27 -22.19 -23.96
C LYS A 2 -67.12 -23.24 -23.89
N ARG A 3 -66.33 -23.37 -24.99
CA ARG A 3 -65.13 -24.27 -25.06
C ARG A 3 -64.08 -23.69 -25.99
N GLY A 4 -63.69 -22.46 -25.77
CA GLY A 4 -62.66 -21.83 -26.64
C GLY A 4 -61.52 -21.14 -25.96
N ASN A 5 -61.60 -20.95 -24.65
CA ASN A 5 -60.58 -20.12 -23.97
C ASN A 5 -59.55 -20.89 -23.12
N GLU A 6 -59.76 -22.18 -22.81
CA GLU A 6 -58.83 -22.92 -21.95
C GLU A 6 -57.56 -23.36 -22.67
N CYS A 7 -57.61 -23.62 -23.99
CA CYS A 7 -56.40 -24.03 -24.73
C CYS A 7 -55.39 -22.89 -24.96
N THR A 8 -55.80 -21.63 -24.89
CA THR A 8 -54.90 -20.48 -25.13
C THR A 8 -54.11 -20.12 -23.89
N GLU A 9 -54.64 -20.33 -22.69
CA GLU A 9 -53.89 -20.03 -21.44
C GLU A 9 -52.78 -21.06 -21.15
N GLU A 10 -53.03 -22.34 -21.42
CA GLU A 10 -52.00 -23.37 -21.25
C GLU A 10 -50.86 -23.26 -22.26
N ALA A 11 -51.17 -22.84 -23.50
CA ALA A 11 -50.16 -22.60 -24.52
C ALA A 11 -49.30 -21.37 -24.20
N LEU A 12 -49.88 -20.32 -23.58
CA LEU A 12 -49.17 -19.13 -23.19
C LEU A 12 -48.19 -19.39 -22.01
N THR A 13 -48.61 -20.21 -21.03
CA THR A 13 -47.77 -20.60 -19.90
C THR A 13 -46.61 -21.48 -20.35
N GLY A 14 -46.84 -22.45 -21.25
CA GLY A 14 -45.80 -23.26 -21.83
C GLY A 14 -44.73 -22.46 -22.60
N LEU A 15 -45.19 -21.52 -23.43
CA LEU A 15 -44.28 -20.62 -24.16
C LEU A 15 -43.50 -19.72 -23.22
N GLY A 16 -44.12 -19.20 -22.16
CA GLY A 16 -43.46 -18.36 -21.14
C GLY A 16 -42.34 -19.12 -20.41
N ILE A 17 -42.58 -20.38 -20.07
CA ILE A 17 -41.54 -21.23 -19.40
C ILE A 17 -40.34 -21.48 -20.33
N VAL A 18 -40.61 -21.77 -21.60
CA VAL A 18 -39.53 -22.01 -22.58
C VAL A 18 -38.67 -20.76 -22.79
N ILE A 19 -39.29 -19.59 -22.86
CA ILE A 19 -38.57 -18.31 -22.98
C ILE A 19 -37.76 -18.03 -21.72
N LEU A 20 -38.32 -18.27 -20.53
CA LEU A 20 -37.60 -18.06 -19.25
C LEU A 20 -36.38 -18.95 -19.12
N ILE A 21 -36.50 -20.23 -19.48
CA ILE A 21 -35.35 -21.17 -19.50
C ILE A 21 -34.33 -20.73 -20.54
N GLY A 22 -34.75 -20.29 -21.71
CA GLY A 22 -33.87 -19.79 -22.77
C GLY A 22 -33.05 -18.57 -22.31
N VAL A 23 -33.66 -17.61 -21.62
CA VAL A 23 -33.00 -16.42 -21.09
C VAL A 23 -32.02 -16.79 -19.98
N LEU A 24 -32.37 -17.74 -19.09
CA LEU A 24 -31.45 -18.21 -18.03
C LEU A 24 -30.23 -18.94 -18.62
N VAL A 25 -30.39 -19.79 -19.60
CA VAL A 25 -29.30 -20.49 -20.27
C VAL A 25 -28.40 -19.53 -21.04
N ALA A 26 -28.99 -18.56 -21.77
CA ALA A 26 -28.24 -17.53 -22.49
C ALA A 26 -27.48 -16.60 -21.51
N GLY A 27 -28.11 -16.23 -20.40
CA GLY A 27 -27.48 -15.44 -19.34
C GLY A 27 -26.28 -16.15 -18.69
N ALA A 28 -26.43 -17.43 -18.39
CA ALA A 28 -25.35 -18.25 -17.86
C ALA A 28 -24.18 -18.38 -18.85
N ALA A 29 -24.48 -18.61 -20.14
CA ALA A 29 -23.48 -18.66 -21.19
C ALA A 29 -22.74 -17.32 -21.37
N LEU A 30 -23.45 -16.20 -21.28
CA LEU A 30 -22.87 -14.86 -21.40
C LEU A 30 -21.94 -14.55 -20.24
N VAL A 31 -22.29 -14.96 -19.01
CA VAL A 31 -21.40 -14.83 -17.85
C VAL A 31 -20.11 -15.61 -18.04
N LEU A 32 -20.16 -16.81 -18.63
CA LEU A 32 -18.98 -17.63 -18.90
C LEU A 32 -18.10 -17.07 -20.03
N VAL A 33 -18.68 -16.30 -20.97
CA VAL A 33 -17.94 -15.72 -22.10
C VAL A 33 -17.39 -14.34 -21.77
N VAL A 34 -18.14 -13.52 -21.02
CA VAL A 34 -17.72 -12.16 -20.64
C VAL A 34 -16.74 -12.17 -19.47
N PHE A 35 -16.85 -13.17 -18.60
CA PHE A 35 -15.84 -13.48 -17.59
C PHE A 35 -15.16 -14.80 -17.99
N PRO A 36 -14.21 -14.80 -18.97
CA PRO A 36 -13.37 -15.95 -19.17
C PRO A 36 -12.65 -16.15 -17.86
N GLY A 37 -13.16 -17.10 -17.10
CA GLY A 37 -12.63 -17.43 -15.80
C GLY A 37 -11.14 -17.53 -15.94
N GLY A 38 -10.42 -16.64 -15.27
CA GLY A 38 -9.05 -16.95 -14.97
C GLY A 38 -9.09 -18.40 -14.53
N THR A 39 -8.36 -19.27 -15.22
CA THR A 39 -8.17 -20.66 -14.79
C THR A 39 -7.96 -20.57 -13.29
N PRO A 40 -8.79 -21.22 -12.46
CA PRO A 40 -8.48 -21.27 -11.04
C PRO A 40 -7.06 -21.78 -10.98
N ASN A 41 -6.12 -20.91 -10.63
CA ASN A 41 -4.77 -21.35 -10.30
C ASN A 41 -4.99 -22.57 -9.40
N PRO A 42 -4.36 -23.72 -9.70
CA PRO A 42 -4.52 -24.87 -8.86
C PRO A 42 -4.30 -24.38 -7.45
N LEU A 43 -5.36 -24.40 -6.66
CA LEU A 43 -5.38 -24.00 -5.26
C LEU A 43 -4.06 -24.48 -4.67
N ARG A 44 -3.16 -23.55 -4.35
CA ARG A 44 -2.06 -23.88 -3.47
C ARG A 44 -2.75 -24.35 -2.21
N THR A 45 -2.78 -25.65 -2.02
CA THR A 45 -3.29 -26.28 -0.81
C THR A 45 -2.35 -25.88 0.31
N PHE A 46 -2.59 -24.71 0.89
CA PHE A 46 -1.98 -24.36 2.15
C PHE A 46 -2.63 -25.25 3.23
N PRO A 47 -1.82 -25.91 4.06
CA PRO A 47 -2.36 -26.68 5.17
C PRO A 47 -2.98 -25.72 6.19
N GLY A 48 -4.25 -25.39 6.03
CA GLY A 48 -4.95 -24.46 6.89
C GLY A 48 -6.30 -23.97 6.36
N GLY A 49 -6.63 -24.18 5.10
CA GLY A 49 -7.91 -23.80 4.49
C GLY A 49 -8.06 -22.28 4.25
N LEU A 50 -9.20 -21.88 3.68
CA LEU A 50 -9.54 -20.49 3.30
C LEU A 50 -9.46 -19.48 4.45
N VAL A 51 -9.66 -19.92 5.69
CA VAL A 51 -9.60 -19.05 6.87
C VAL A 51 -8.15 -18.67 7.21
N ALA A 52 -7.20 -19.59 7.03
CA ALA A 52 -5.78 -19.31 7.26
C ALA A 52 -5.22 -18.37 6.19
N GLU A 53 -5.67 -18.50 4.93
CA GLU A 53 -5.25 -17.62 3.84
C GLU A 53 -5.83 -16.20 4.01
N SER A 54 -7.08 -16.05 4.46
CA SER A 54 -7.66 -14.74 4.74
C SER A 54 -7.01 -14.05 5.95
N THR A 55 -6.59 -14.81 6.96
CA THR A 55 -5.85 -14.28 8.11
C THR A 55 -4.42 -13.90 7.73
N TYR A 56 -3.77 -14.66 6.85
CA TYR A 56 -2.43 -14.36 6.36
C TYR A 56 -2.41 -13.09 5.48
N ILE A 57 -3.42 -12.90 4.63
CA ILE A 57 -3.57 -11.70 3.79
C ILE A 57 -3.93 -10.46 4.63
N SER A 58 -4.59 -10.65 5.76
CA SER A 58 -4.99 -9.57 6.67
C SER A 58 -3.89 -9.18 7.66
N GLY A 59 -2.85 -10.00 7.81
CA GLY A 59 -1.91 -9.96 8.91
C GLY A 59 -0.67 -9.10 8.74
N ASP A 60 -0.37 -8.55 7.55
CA ASP A 60 0.92 -7.90 7.30
C ASP A 60 0.74 -6.45 6.79
N ASN A 61 -0.15 -5.69 7.40
CA ASN A 61 -0.41 -4.32 6.98
C ASN A 61 0.45 -3.31 7.75
N LEU A 62 1.10 -2.43 7.01
CA LEU A 62 1.80 -1.29 7.58
C LEU A 62 0.82 -0.17 7.96
N GLN A 63 1.08 0.48 9.08
CA GLN A 63 0.45 1.74 9.46
C GLN A 63 1.49 2.79 9.80
N THR A 64 1.14 4.07 9.65
CA THR A 64 1.96 5.17 10.19
C THR A 64 1.64 5.41 11.64
N VAL A 65 2.68 5.73 12.42
CA VAL A 65 2.57 6.09 13.83
C VAL A 65 3.08 7.52 14.01
N GLY A 66 2.28 8.36 14.66
CA GLY A 66 2.65 9.75 14.90
C GLY A 66 2.60 10.62 13.65
N ASN A 67 3.42 11.67 13.64
CA ASN A 67 3.43 12.69 12.59
C ASN A 67 4.43 12.36 11.48
N VAL A 68 4.14 12.90 10.30
CA VAL A 68 5.08 12.92 9.17
C VAL A 68 5.85 14.24 9.21
N TYR A 69 7.16 14.17 9.19
CA TYR A 69 8.03 15.34 9.19
C TYR A 69 8.68 15.57 7.84
N GLY A 70 8.73 16.84 7.44
CA GLY A 70 9.41 17.27 6.24
C GLY A 70 10.59 18.18 6.54
N PHE A 71 11.59 18.15 5.66
CA PHE A 71 12.80 18.98 5.77
C PHE A 71 13.15 19.56 4.39
N PRO A 72 13.89 20.69 4.35
CA PRO A 72 14.35 21.28 3.09
C PRO A 72 15.26 20.31 2.32
N MET A 73 15.33 20.51 1.01
CA MET A 73 16.22 19.76 0.13
C MET A 73 17.66 20.27 0.26
N THR A 74 18.31 19.93 1.33
CA THR A 74 19.69 20.30 1.64
C THR A 74 20.42 19.12 2.28
N SER A 75 21.72 19.02 2.00
CA SER A 75 22.60 18.08 2.70
C SER A 75 22.62 18.43 4.20
N ARG A 76 22.47 17.44 5.04
CA ARG A 76 22.35 17.64 6.49
C ARG A 76 22.69 16.40 7.29
N THR A 77 23.03 16.60 8.54
CA THR A 77 23.17 15.52 9.53
C THR A 77 22.02 15.59 10.52
N THR A 78 21.38 14.46 10.77
CA THR A 78 20.31 14.36 11.77
C THR A 78 20.53 13.10 12.62
N GLY A 79 21.00 13.29 13.87
CA GLY A 79 21.46 12.16 14.68
C GLY A 79 22.62 11.43 13.98
N PRO A 80 22.59 10.10 13.89
CA PRO A 80 23.63 9.33 13.20
C PRO A 80 23.52 9.35 11.66
N LEU A 81 22.42 9.88 11.10
CA LEU A 81 22.14 9.85 9.67
C LEU A 81 22.70 11.09 8.97
N HIS A 82 23.56 10.85 7.96
CA HIS A 82 24.03 11.87 7.03
C HIS A 82 23.23 11.82 5.74
N ILE A 83 22.53 12.89 5.41
CA ILE A 83 21.74 13.03 4.19
C ILE A 83 22.55 13.87 3.21
N MET A 84 22.73 13.36 2.00
CA MET A 84 23.47 13.98 0.94
C MET A 84 22.57 14.16 -0.30
N THR A 85 22.49 15.38 -0.83
CA THR A 85 21.79 15.67 -2.07
C THR A 85 22.70 16.37 -3.06
N GLU A 86 22.61 15.99 -4.33
CA GLU A 86 23.35 16.66 -5.42
C GLU A 86 22.73 18.00 -5.81
N ARG A 87 21.41 18.16 -5.53
CA ARG A 87 20.67 19.36 -5.87
C ARG A 87 20.12 20.00 -4.58
N GLU A 88 20.85 20.93 -4.06
CA GLU A 88 20.39 21.68 -2.89
C GLU A 88 19.44 22.81 -3.28
N ASP A 89 18.24 22.78 -2.73
CA ASP A 89 17.28 23.87 -2.82
C ASP A 89 16.53 24.01 -1.46
N PRO A 90 16.97 24.95 -0.62
CA PRO A 90 16.33 25.15 0.69
C PRO A 90 14.89 25.68 0.61
N LYS A 91 14.41 26.06 -0.57
CA LYS A 91 13.03 26.50 -0.81
C LYS A 91 12.09 25.37 -1.21
N GLN A 92 12.60 24.16 -1.33
CA GLN A 92 11.83 22.95 -1.65
C GLN A 92 11.85 21.97 -0.48
N LEU A 93 10.75 21.25 -0.29
CA LEU A 93 10.72 20.07 0.58
C LEU A 93 11.46 18.94 -0.12
N GLY A 94 12.51 18.40 0.50
CA GLY A 94 13.35 17.38 -0.12
C GLY A 94 13.51 16.11 0.69
N VAL A 95 13.25 16.15 2.00
CA VAL A 95 13.40 14.98 2.87
C VAL A 95 12.11 14.77 3.64
N VAL A 96 11.65 13.53 3.71
CA VAL A 96 10.48 13.15 4.49
C VAL A 96 10.85 12.04 5.46
N ARG A 97 10.35 12.16 6.69
CA ARG A 97 10.56 11.21 7.79
C ARG A 97 9.23 10.88 8.44
N PHE A 98 9.00 9.60 8.66
CA PHE A 98 7.80 9.09 9.35
C PHE A 98 8.11 7.73 9.98
N THR A 99 7.28 7.35 10.93
CA THR A 99 7.42 6.06 11.62
C THR A 99 6.35 5.10 11.13
N VAL A 100 6.72 3.85 10.93
CA VAL A 100 5.82 2.76 10.57
C VAL A 100 5.83 1.68 11.64
N SER A 101 4.71 0.99 11.80
CA SER A 101 4.55 -0.22 12.58
C SER A 101 3.65 -1.19 11.84
N LEU A 102 3.56 -2.42 12.32
CA LEU A 102 2.50 -3.33 11.93
C LEU A 102 1.15 -2.80 12.42
N PHE A 103 0.08 -3.13 11.71
CA PHE A 103 -1.27 -2.81 12.15
C PHE A 103 -1.58 -3.54 13.47
N ILE A 104 -2.37 -2.93 14.35
CA ILE A 104 -2.72 -3.51 15.65
C ILE A 104 -3.43 -4.84 15.45
N GLY A 105 -2.90 -5.89 16.08
CA GLY A 105 -3.41 -7.26 15.99
C GLY A 105 -2.71 -8.15 14.97
N ASP A 106 -1.83 -7.59 14.14
CA ASP A 106 -0.98 -8.37 13.26
C ASP A 106 0.07 -9.15 14.06
N THR A 107 0.27 -10.39 13.68
CA THR A 107 1.22 -11.32 14.33
C THR A 107 2.35 -11.73 13.38
N GLY A 108 2.32 -11.23 12.15
CA GLY A 108 3.36 -11.47 11.15
C GLY A 108 4.58 -10.57 11.35
N ALA A 109 5.52 -10.65 10.44
CA ALA A 109 6.67 -9.75 10.36
C ALA A 109 6.91 -9.34 8.90
N ILE A 110 7.33 -8.09 8.67
CA ILE A 110 7.59 -7.55 7.35
C ILE A 110 9.10 -7.41 7.14
N ASP A 111 9.60 -8.10 6.13
CA ASP A 111 10.99 -7.96 5.68
C ASP A 111 11.14 -6.61 4.95
N MET A 112 11.74 -5.64 5.63
CA MET A 112 11.93 -4.28 5.10
C MET A 112 12.93 -4.21 3.96
N ASP A 113 13.75 -5.24 3.74
CA ASP A 113 14.62 -5.34 2.56
C ASP A 113 13.84 -5.61 1.29
N LYS A 114 12.64 -6.20 1.42
CA LYS A 114 11.74 -6.48 0.30
C LYS A 114 10.66 -5.41 0.09
N VAL A 115 10.64 -4.38 0.92
CA VAL A 115 9.70 -3.27 0.75
C VAL A 115 10.11 -2.38 -0.41
N ARG A 116 9.20 -2.21 -1.36
CA ARG A 116 9.37 -1.24 -2.45
C ARG A 116 8.83 0.10 -2.01
N VAL A 117 9.69 1.11 -2.02
CA VAL A 117 9.32 2.50 -1.72
C VAL A 117 9.27 3.29 -3.01
N SER A 118 8.19 4.01 -3.24
CA SER A 118 8.04 4.91 -4.37
C SER A 118 7.59 6.30 -3.93
N TRP A 119 8.06 7.29 -4.68
CA TRP A 119 7.72 8.70 -4.55
C TRP A 119 6.99 9.16 -5.80
N SER A 120 5.90 9.89 -5.65
CA SER A 120 5.14 10.45 -6.77
C SER A 120 4.86 11.93 -6.53
N GLN A 121 5.12 12.76 -7.54
CA GLN A 121 4.77 14.18 -7.58
C GLN A 121 4.57 14.65 -9.03
N ASN A 122 3.68 15.59 -9.27
CA ASN A 122 3.47 16.21 -10.58
C ASN A 122 3.34 15.20 -11.72
N HIS A 123 2.56 14.11 -11.51
CA HIS A 123 2.38 13.00 -12.47
C HIS A 123 3.64 12.17 -12.79
N ALA A 124 4.76 12.44 -12.15
CA ALA A 124 5.96 11.62 -12.21
C ALA A 124 6.05 10.72 -10.98
N SER A 125 6.59 9.52 -11.16
CA SER A 125 6.84 8.56 -10.08
C SER A 125 8.24 8.00 -10.22
N GLU A 126 8.94 7.86 -9.09
CA GLU A 126 10.25 7.23 -9.01
C GLU A 126 10.26 6.15 -7.92
N THR A 127 11.04 5.11 -8.12
CA THR A 127 11.28 4.08 -7.10
C THR A 127 12.58 4.38 -6.40
N LEU A 128 12.51 4.49 -5.07
CA LEU A 128 13.67 4.76 -4.21
C LEU A 128 14.31 3.43 -3.80
N ARG A 129 15.65 3.39 -3.77
CA ARG A 129 16.39 2.22 -3.30
C ARG A 129 16.69 2.35 -1.81
N LYS A 130 16.70 1.22 -1.11
CA LYS A 130 17.13 1.18 0.29
C LYS A 130 18.65 1.35 0.39
N THR A 131 19.10 2.15 1.36
CA THR A 131 20.50 2.36 1.69
C THR A 131 20.76 2.05 3.18
N PRO A 132 21.99 1.79 3.57
CA PRO A 132 22.36 1.60 4.97
C PRO A 132 21.97 2.82 5.85
N PRO A 133 21.72 2.62 7.16
CA PRO A 133 21.13 3.65 8.04
C PRO A 133 22.02 4.85 8.34
N GLN A 134 23.29 4.83 7.97
CA GLN A 134 24.23 5.90 8.30
C GLN A 134 24.34 6.99 7.24
N ILE A 135 24.15 6.65 5.98
CA ILE A 135 24.30 7.58 4.85
C ILE A 135 23.13 7.42 3.90
N LEU A 136 22.36 8.49 3.70
CA LEU A 136 21.28 8.57 2.74
C LEU A 136 21.69 9.50 1.60
N VAL A 137 22.04 8.95 0.47
CA VAL A 137 22.28 9.70 -0.76
C VAL A 137 20.98 9.75 -1.58
N CYS A 138 20.48 10.95 -1.90
CA CYS A 138 19.29 11.11 -2.72
C CYS A 138 19.56 10.66 -4.18
N PRO A 139 18.62 9.96 -4.83
CA PRO A 139 17.27 9.58 -4.40
C PRO A 139 17.24 8.17 -3.79
N ASN A 140 17.09 8.07 -2.51
CA ASN A 140 17.04 6.79 -1.81
C ASN A 140 16.18 6.89 -0.53
N TRP A 141 16.06 5.77 0.20
CA TRP A 141 15.44 5.72 1.51
C TRP A 141 16.23 4.81 2.46
N THR A 142 16.02 4.99 3.74
CA THR A 142 16.66 4.18 4.78
C THR A 142 15.79 4.07 6.02
N ILE A 143 16.07 3.07 6.86
CA ILE A 143 15.58 2.99 8.24
C ILE A 143 16.54 3.79 9.09
N SER A 144 16.10 4.96 9.57
CA SER A 144 16.95 5.85 10.36
C SER A 144 17.01 5.50 11.84
N ASN A 145 15.95 4.90 12.38
CA ASN A 145 15.89 4.40 13.76
C ASN A 145 14.93 3.21 13.87
N LYS A 146 15.15 2.41 14.91
CA LYS A 146 14.29 1.29 15.30
C LYS A 146 13.94 1.40 16.77
N TYR A 147 12.67 1.20 17.11
CA TYR A 147 12.15 1.31 18.46
C TYR A 147 11.37 0.05 18.84
N ASN A 148 11.44 -0.37 20.09
CA ASN A 148 10.56 -1.37 20.65
C ASN A 148 9.60 -0.69 21.63
N MET A 149 8.30 -0.98 21.50
CA MET A 149 7.24 -0.34 22.29
C MET A 149 7.08 -0.96 23.69
N LEU A 150 7.70 -2.12 23.93
CA LEU A 150 7.64 -2.76 25.23
C LEU A 150 8.62 -2.10 26.21
N PRO A 151 8.17 -1.76 27.43
CA PRO A 151 9.02 -1.13 28.42
C PRO A 151 10.29 -1.95 28.72
N GLY A 152 11.44 -1.29 28.66
CA GLY A 152 12.73 -1.92 28.96
C GLY A 152 13.28 -2.85 27.88
N ARG A 153 12.65 -2.88 26.68
CA ARG A 153 13.17 -3.60 25.51
C ARG A 153 13.69 -2.62 24.48
N THR A 154 14.67 -3.07 23.71
CA THR A 154 15.18 -2.39 22.52
C THR A 154 14.75 -3.19 21.29
N ALA A 155 14.51 -2.54 20.16
CA ALA A 155 14.39 -3.24 18.88
C ALA A 155 15.71 -3.99 18.60
N ASP A 156 15.60 -5.11 17.92
CA ASP A 156 16.79 -5.85 17.53
C ASP A 156 17.51 -5.21 16.32
N SER A 157 18.56 -5.85 15.83
CA SER A 157 19.39 -5.30 14.78
C SER A 157 18.98 -5.74 13.37
N ASP A 158 18.00 -6.65 13.23
CA ASP A 158 17.61 -7.17 11.93
C ASP A 158 16.67 -6.18 11.18
N GLU A 159 16.31 -6.49 9.94
CA GLU A 159 15.48 -5.64 9.09
C GLU A 159 14.04 -6.15 9.00
N TRP A 160 13.61 -6.98 9.94
CA TRP A 160 12.24 -7.43 10.07
C TRP A 160 11.47 -6.51 11.02
N LEU A 161 10.39 -5.94 10.52
CA LEU A 161 9.47 -5.17 11.36
C LEU A 161 8.49 -6.14 12.02
N GLU A 162 8.65 -6.34 13.31
CA GLU A 162 7.89 -7.28 14.11
C GLU A 162 6.79 -6.62 14.95
N PRO A 163 5.86 -7.38 15.55
CA PRO A 163 4.89 -6.85 16.51
C PRO A 163 5.59 -6.14 17.68
N ASN A 164 5.07 -4.96 18.04
CA ASN A 164 5.63 -4.04 19.05
C ASN A 164 6.91 -3.31 18.62
N GLU A 165 7.32 -3.42 17.37
CA GLU A 165 8.40 -2.62 16.82
C GLU A 165 7.88 -1.46 15.98
N GLN A 166 8.69 -0.43 15.88
CA GLN A 166 8.46 0.74 15.06
C GLN A 166 9.76 1.14 14.36
N PHE A 167 9.68 1.31 13.05
CA PHE A 167 10.82 1.74 12.27
C PHE A 167 10.61 3.16 11.74
N GLU A 168 11.57 4.02 12.01
CA GLU A 168 11.60 5.37 11.46
C GLU A 168 12.20 5.33 10.06
N ILE A 169 11.41 5.69 9.07
CA ILE A 169 11.80 5.75 7.66
C ILE A 169 12.17 7.18 7.31
N THR A 170 13.34 7.35 6.73
CA THR A 170 13.77 8.63 6.13
C THR A 170 14.02 8.41 4.64
N LEU A 171 13.47 9.28 3.81
CA LEU A 171 13.60 9.21 2.36
C LEU A 171 13.82 10.59 1.76
N CYS A 172 14.46 10.63 0.59
CA CYS A 172 14.58 11.82 -0.23
C CYS A 172 14.44 11.45 -1.72
N PRO A 173 13.67 12.25 -2.49
CA PRO A 173 13.52 12.08 -3.94
C PRO A 173 14.67 12.72 -4.73
N THR A 174 14.68 12.51 -6.03
CA THR A 174 15.59 13.22 -6.97
C THR A 174 15.33 14.72 -7.01
N THR A 175 14.08 15.12 -6.93
CA THR A 175 13.63 16.51 -7.03
C THR A 175 12.73 16.87 -5.86
N GLY A 176 13.00 17.98 -5.22
CA GLY A 176 12.19 18.50 -4.13
C GLY A 176 10.80 18.97 -4.57
N VAL A 177 9.90 19.12 -3.60
CA VAL A 177 8.54 19.59 -3.80
C VAL A 177 8.47 21.08 -3.52
N GLN A 178 7.90 21.82 -4.45
CA GLN A 178 7.63 23.26 -4.28
C GLN A 178 6.60 23.50 -3.17
N PRO A 179 6.60 24.70 -2.54
CA PRO A 179 5.51 25.09 -1.65
C PRO A 179 4.14 24.85 -2.27
N TYR A 180 3.20 24.33 -1.46
CA TYR A 180 1.86 23.87 -1.88
C TYR A 180 1.84 22.70 -2.87
N GLY A 181 2.98 22.15 -3.25
CA GLY A 181 3.06 20.97 -4.10
C GLY A 181 2.58 19.73 -3.36
N GLN A 182 1.86 18.88 -4.07
CA GLN A 182 1.42 17.58 -3.57
C GLN A 182 2.42 16.49 -3.93
N PHE A 183 2.58 15.55 -3.02
CA PHE A 183 3.37 14.35 -3.25
C PHE A 183 2.73 13.16 -2.52
N THR A 184 3.13 11.98 -2.94
CA THR A 184 2.68 10.73 -2.32
C THR A 184 3.87 9.80 -2.13
N VAL A 185 4.01 9.29 -0.91
CA VAL A 185 4.93 8.20 -0.59
C VAL A 185 4.14 6.91 -0.54
N THR A 186 4.62 5.87 -1.20
CA THR A 186 3.97 4.55 -1.18
C THR A 186 4.99 3.49 -0.76
N LEU A 187 4.67 2.74 0.28
CA LEU A 187 5.43 1.58 0.74
C LEU A 187 4.63 0.33 0.37
N ARG A 188 5.25 -0.55 -0.40
CA ARG A 188 4.64 -1.82 -0.80
C ARG A 188 5.53 -2.98 -0.33
N PRO A 189 5.19 -3.63 0.78
CA PRO A 189 5.82 -4.88 1.18
C PRO A 189 5.56 -5.98 0.14
N ASP A 190 6.47 -6.93 0.04
CA ASP A 190 6.26 -8.10 -0.83
C ASP A 190 5.20 -9.03 -0.23
N GLY A 191 4.31 -9.54 -1.09
CA GLY A 191 3.24 -10.46 -0.66
C GLY A 191 2.04 -9.81 0.05
N VAL A 192 2.05 -8.52 0.31
CA VAL A 192 0.95 -7.80 0.99
C VAL A 192 -0.08 -7.27 -0.01
N ALA A 193 -1.37 -7.40 0.33
CA ALA A 193 -2.46 -7.03 -0.57
C ALA A 193 -2.56 -5.50 -0.81
N ALA A 194 -2.33 -4.69 0.22
CA ALA A 194 -2.49 -3.23 0.14
C ALA A 194 -1.20 -2.49 0.51
N PRO A 195 -0.73 -1.55 -0.32
CA PRO A 195 0.39 -0.70 0.03
C PRO A 195 -0.02 0.36 1.07
N LEU A 196 0.90 0.75 1.94
CA LEU A 196 0.76 1.98 2.72
C LEU A 196 0.99 3.18 1.81
N THR A 197 0.00 4.06 1.71
CA THR A 197 0.04 5.26 0.86
C THR A 197 -0.14 6.51 1.69
N LEU A 198 0.80 7.45 1.57
CA LEU A 198 0.87 8.69 2.34
C LEU A 198 0.81 9.89 1.40
N PRO A 199 -0.37 10.38 1.02
CA PRO A 199 -0.51 11.63 0.29
C PRO A 199 -0.26 12.80 1.25
N ARG A 200 0.60 13.76 0.87
CA ARG A 200 0.94 14.95 1.66
C ARG A 200 1.10 16.17 0.76
N MET A 201 1.11 17.34 1.39
CA MET A 201 1.32 18.63 0.72
C MET A 201 2.47 19.36 1.41
N ALA A 202 3.36 19.94 0.62
CA ALA A 202 4.38 20.84 1.14
C ALA A 202 3.76 22.13 1.65
N PRO A 203 4.16 22.66 2.83
CA PRO A 203 3.61 23.88 3.36
C PRO A 203 4.00 25.11 2.52
N ALA A 204 3.29 26.21 2.73
CA ALA A 204 3.55 27.50 2.06
C ALA A 204 4.98 28.01 2.23
N ARG A 205 5.56 27.74 3.39
CA ARG A 205 6.93 28.13 3.74
C ARG A 205 7.71 26.89 4.13
N ILE A 206 8.83 26.66 3.47
CA ILE A 206 9.75 25.59 3.81
C ILE A 206 10.58 26.05 5.02
N GLN A 207 10.48 25.31 6.08
CA GLN A 207 11.18 25.53 7.35
C GLN A 207 12.19 24.41 7.61
N PRO A 208 13.16 24.60 8.54
CA PRO A 208 14.12 23.56 8.89
C PRO A 208 13.50 22.24 9.31
N VAL A 209 12.32 22.28 9.94
CA VAL A 209 11.48 21.12 10.30
C VAL A 209 10.02 21.52 10.07
N MET A 210 9.27 20.66 9.40
CA MET A 210 7.86 20.87 9.10
C MET A 210 7.06 19.66 9.55
N ASN A 211 5.93 19.88 10.20
CA ASN A 211 4.94 18.85 10.44
C ASN A 211 4.00 18.81 9.22
N LEU A 212 3.89 17.64 8.60
CA LEU A 212 3.07 17.44 7.40
C LEU A 212 1.75 16.68 7.70
N GLY A 213 1.45 16.45 8.99
CA GLY A 213 0.24 15.75 9.44
C GLY A 213 0.44 14.28 9.68
#